data_9ad4c25d1be66954ca19487320562187
#
_entry.id   9ad4c25d1be66954ca19487320562187
#
_cell.length_a   1.000
_cell.length_b   1.000
_cell.length_c   1.000
_cell.angle_alpha   90.00
_cell.angle_beta   90.00
_cell.angle_gamma   90.00
#
_symmetry.space_group_name_H-M   'P 1'
#
loop_
_entity.id
_entity.type
_entity.pdbx_description
1 polymer ?
#
loop_
_entity_poly.entity_id
_entity_poly.type
_entity_poly.pdbx_seq_one_letter_code
_entity_poly.pdbx_strand_id
1 'polypeptide(L)'
;MVLALFVLCPAPGLAAPPENYSKAVEEPADTNNEAGLKYTKTSLFKQEFAKAVREARDFCKKYKRENPDAKNLAIVSDIDETLLDNRGLFNHVEKFTWPEFIKWIEKAEAPNLKETASFLKWARKNGFSIFLVTGRPEKLRPYTIMNLVKNDIAYDGLYMRPDSDRKSSAIKLKTKVRKDIEDMGFKIVVNIGDQVSDLVGGYALDCEKLPNKMYFVK
;
A
#
# COMPACT_ATOMS: atom_id res chain seq x y z
N MET A 1 -2.25 37.56 33.94
CA MET A 1 -1.92 37.66 32.48
C MET A 1 -1.26 36.35 32.09
N VAL A 2 -2.04 35.39 31.61
CA VAL A 2 -1.57 34.03 31.26
C VAL A 2 -1.23 34.06 29.77
N LEU A 3 0.07 33.93 29.48
CA LEU A 3 0.57 33.85 28.09
C LEU A 3 0.24 32.46 27.55
N ALA A 4 -0.75 32.38 26.66
CA ALA A 4 -1.03 31.16 25.93
C ALA A 4 0.06 30.97 24.86
N LEU A 5 0.91 29.96 25.06
CA LEU A 5 1.87 29.51 24.05
C LEU A 5 1.08 28.75 22.97
N PHE A 6 0.78 29.44 21.89
CA PHE A 6 0.33 28.74 20.66
C PHE A 6 1.51 27.97 20.09
N VAL A 7 1.54 26.66 20.31
CA VAL A 7 2.35 25.75 19.52
C VAL A 7 1.73 25.72 18.14
N LEU A 8 2.32 26.47 17.21
CA LEU A 8 2.05 26.33 15.78
C LEU A 8 2.44 24.90 15.36
N CYS A 9 1.42 24.03 15.21
CA CYS A 9 1.61 22.84 14.37
C CYS A 9 2.06 23.33 13.00
N PRO A 10 3.19 22.88 12.47
CA PRO A 10 3.53 23.18 11.09
C PRO A 10 2.40 22.67 10.20
N ALA A 11 1.94 23.54 9.28
CA ALA A 11 1.08 23.12 8.20
C ALA A 11 1.64 21.84 7.57
N PRO A 12 0.79 20.89 7.05
CA PRO A 12 1.28 19.71 6.37
C PRO A 12 2.04 20.12 5.11
N GLY A 13 3.29 20.54 5.29
CA GLY A 13 4.26 20.62 4.25
C GLY A 13 4.45 19.21 3.77
N LEU A 14 4.56 19.03 2.44
CA LEU A 14 5.00 17.80 1.81
C LEU A 14 6.10 17.19 2.68
N ALA A 15 5.73 16.22 3.51
CA ALA A 15 6.72 15.50 4.29
C ALA A 15 7.69 14.90 3.29
N ALA A 16 8.96 15.23 3.42
CA ALA A 16 9.99 14.59 2.63
C ALA A 16 9.81 13.08 2.81
N PRO A 17 9.90 12.29 1.74
CA PRO A 17 9.82 10.84 1.88
C PRO A 17 10.83 10.41 2.95
N PRO A 18 10.48 9.43 3.80
CA PRO A 18 11.41 8.92 4.82
C PRO A 18 12.77 8.58 4.19
N GLU A 19 13.87 8.73 4.93
CA GLU A 19 15.25 8.54 4.41
C GLU A 19 15.48 7.18 3.73
N ASN A 20 14.74 6.15 4.12
CA ASN A 20 14.75 4.84 3.46
C ASN A 20 14.17 4.86 2.02
N TYR A 21 13.49 5.95 1.61
CA TYR A 21 13.01 6.15 0.25
C TYR A 21 14.09 6.53 -0.75
N SER A 22 15.07 7.34 -0.36
CA SER A 22 16.15 7.76 -1.25
C SER A 22 16.98 6.57 -1.77
N LYS A 23 16.99 5.45 -1.05
CA LYS A 23 17.65 4.20 -1.46
C LYS A 23 16.78 3.27 -2.33
N ALA A 24 15.47 3.49 -2.38
CA ALA A 24 14.51 2.68 -3.15
C ALA A 24 14.19 3.24 -4.54
N VAL A 25 14.74 4.41 -4.88
CA VAL A 25 14.48 5.12 -6.15
C VAL A 25 15.42 4.68 -7.27
N GLU A 26 16.35 3.76 -7.03
CA GLU A 26 17.04 3.11 -8.14
C GLU A 26 16.01 2.24 -8.87
N GLU A 27 15.55 2.76 -10.03
CA GLU A 27 14.82 1.95 -11.00
C GLU A 27 15.65 0.69 -11.25
N PRO A 28 15.10 -0.52 -11.06
CA PRO A 28 15.81 -1.70 -11.54
C PRO A 28 15.98 -1.52 -13.06
N ALA A 29 17.20 -1.44 -13.51
CA ALA A 29 17.58 -1.19 -14.91
C ALA A 29 16.98 -2.22 -15.88
N ASP A 30 16.47 -3.34 -15.36
CA ASP A 30 15.75 -4.39 -16.07
C ASP A 30 14.58 -4.90 -15.24
N THR A 31 13.37 -4.54 -15.64
CA THR A 31 12.15 -5.26 -15.24
C THR A 31 12.10 -6.60 -16.00
N ASN A 32 13.02 -7.49 -15.71
CA ASN A 32 12.97 -8.86 -16.17
C ASN A 32 12.09 -9.64 -15.17
N ASN A 33 10.86 -9.93 -15.57
CA ASN A 33 9.91 -10.70 -14.78
C ASN A 33 10.55 -11.98 -14.22
N GLU A 34 11.43 -12.65 -15.00
CA GLU A 34 12.10 -13.87 -14.59
C GLU A 34 13.05 -13.65 -13.40
N ALA A 35 13.89 -12.63 -13.45
CA ALA A 35 14.79 -12.31 -12.34
C ALA A 35 14.01 -11.89 -11.10
N GLY A 36 12.95 -11.08 -11.27
CA GLY A 36 12.03 -10.70 -10.19
C GLY A 36 11.34 -11.91 -9.57
N LEU A 37 10.83 -12.84 -10.37
CA LEU A 37 10.23 -14.09 -9.89
C LEU A 37 11.24 -14.98 -9.16
N LYS A 38 12.46 -15.10 -9.66
CA LYS A 38 13.54 -15.82 -8.95
C LYS A 38 13.81 -15.20 -7.59
N TYR A 39 13.89 -13.87 -7.52
CA TYR A 39 14.06 -13.15 -6.26
C TYR A 39 12.92 -13.46 -5.26
N THR A 40 11.66 -13.48 -5.70
CA THR A 40 10.52 -13.77 -4.80
C THR A 40 10.56 -15.18 -4.17
N LYS A 41 11.32 -16.11 -4.74
CA LYS A 41 11.50 -17.47 -4.21
C LYS A 41 12.63 -17.57 -3.17
N THR A 42 13.40 -16.50 -2.97
CA THR A 42 14.56 -16.50 -2.05
C THR A 42 14.13 -16.30 -0.59
N SER A 43 15.02 -16.72 0.32
CA SER A 43 14.88 -16.39 1.74
C SER A 43 15.04 -14.89 2.00
N LEU A 44 15.83 -14.20 1.19
CA LEU A 44 16.01 -12.75 1.29
C LEU A 44 14.69 -12.00 1.08
N PHE A 45 13.94 -12.32 -0.01
CA PHE A 45 12.62 -11.72 -0.23
C PHE A 45 11.68 -11.90 0.98
N LYS A 46 11.62 -13.13 1.51
CA LYS A 46 10.77 -13.43 2.67
C LYS A 46 11.17 -12.62 3.90
N GLN A 47 12.48 -12.46 4.13
CA GLN A 47 13.01 -11.69 5.26
C GLN A 47 12.72 -10.19 5.10
N GLU A 48 12.96 -9.63 3.91
CA GLU A 48 12.71 -8.22 3.61
C GLU A 48 11.22 -7.90 3.70
N PHE A 49 10.35 -8.76 3.14
CA PHE A 49 8.90 -8.59 3.21
C PHE A 49 8.40 -8.63 4.66
N ALA A 50 8.79 -9.65 5.42
CA ALA A 50 8.41 -9.79 6.81
C ALA A 50 8.97 -8.66 7.69
N LYS A 51 10.14 -8.13 7.36
CA LYS A 51 10.75 -6.98 8.06
C LYS A 51 9.88 -5.74 7.86
N ALA A 52 9.57 -5.35 6.63
CA ALA A 52 8.76 -4.17 6.34
C ALA A 52 7.37 -4.25 7.03
N VAL A 53 6.69 -5.39 6.94
CA VAL A 53 5.40 -5.57 7.64
C VAL A 53 5.53 -5.48 9.17
N ARG A 54 6.62 -5.96 9.72
CA ARG A 54 6.90 -5.85 11.17
C ARG A 54 7.14 -4.39 11.57
N GLU A 55 7.92 -3.65 10.79
CA GLU A 55 8.20 -2.22 11.01
C GLU A 55 6.90 -1.41 10.98
N ALA A 56 6.03 -1.64 9.99
CA ALA A 56 4.67 -1.06 9.95
C ALA A 56 3.88 -1.31 11.23
N ARG A 57 3.85 -2.56 11.69
CA ARG A 57 3.14 -2.96 12.92
C ARG A 57 3.73 -2.30 14.17
N ASP A 58 5.04 -2.27 14.28
CA ASP A 58 5.72 -1.73 15.45
C ASP A 58 5.58 -0.21 15.52
N PHE A 59 5.58 0.48 14.37
CA PHE A 59 5.24 1.90 14.30
C PHE A 59 3.80 2.16 14.78
N CYS A 60 2.83 1.39 14.33
CA CYS A 60 1.44 1.50 14.80
C CYS A 60 1.32 1.31 16.32
N LYS A 61 2.00 0.31 16.88
CA LYS A 61 2.01 0.06 18.34
C LYS A 61 2.64 1.24 19.09
N LYS A 62 3.77 1.74 18.60
CA LYS A 62 4.45 2.89 19.18
C LYS A 62 3.54 4.10 19.18
N TYR A 63 2.96 4.45 18.01
CA TYR A 63 2.08 5.59 17.86
C TYR A 63 0.90 5.54 18.84
N LYS A 64 0.21 4.40 18.93
CA LYS A 64 -0.92 4.24 19.87
C LYS A 64 -0.51 4.39 21.33
N ARG A 65 0.65 3.88 21.73
CA ARG A 65 1.17 4.01 23.09
C ARG A 65 1.48 5.47 23.43
N GLU A 66 2.02 6.22 22.46
CA GLU A 66 2.39 7.63 22.65
C GLU A 66 1.20 8.58 22.50
N ASN A 67 0.09 8.11 21.89
CA ASN A 67 -1.13 8.88 21.65
C ASN A 67 -2.37 8.08 22.06
N PRO A 68 -2.58 7.80 23.38
CA PRO A 68 -3.64 6.91 23.84
C PRO A 68 -5.05 7.41 23.52
N ASP A 69 -5.24 8.73 23.43
CA ASP A 69 -6.52 9.36 23.14
C ASP A 69 -6.79 9.58 21.65
N ALA A 70 -5.85 9.20 20.77
CA ALA A 70 -5.98 9.39 19.34
C ALA A 70 -7.12 8.53 18.78
N LYS A 71 -7.97 9.16 17.99
CA LYS A 71 -9.15 8.54 17.34
C LYS A 71 -8.99 8.56 15.83
N ASN A 72 -9.86 7.81 15.15
CA ASN A 72 -9.91 7.75 13.68
C ASN A 72 -8.54 7.41 13.06
N LEU A 73 -7.82 6.47 13.68
CA LEU A 73 -6.54 6.00 13.15
C LEU A 73 -6.78 5.12 11.93
N ALA A 74 -5.98 5.30 10.90
CA ALA A 74 -6.10 4.57 9.66
C ALA A 74 -4.78 3.95 9.19
N ILE A 75 -4.91 2.87 8.43
CA ILE A 75 -3.86 2.30 7.59
C ILE A 75 -4.31 2.37 6.15
N VAL A 76 -3.43 2.83 5.28
CA VAL A 76 -3.60 2.73 3.84
C VAL A 76 -2.73 1.60 3.32
N SER A 77 -3.29 0.74 2.48
CA SER A 77 -2.56 -0.37 1.84
C SER A 77 -2.86 -0.40 0.35
N ASP A 78 -1.82 -0.62 -0.45
CA ASP A 78 -2.00 -1.08 -1.81
C ASP A 78 -2.52 -2.52 -1.84
N ILE A 79 -2.88 -3.04 -3.02
CA ILE A 79 -3.43 -4.39 -3.22
C ILE A 79 -2.43 -5.32 -3.90
N ASP A 80 -1.94 -4.97 -5.09
CA ASP A 80 -1.14 -5.85 -5.93
C ASP A 80 0.28 -5.97 -5.40
N GLU A 81 0.81 -7.17 -5.23
CA GLU A 81 2.10 -7.48 -4.60
C GLU A 81 2.29 -6.91 -3.18
N THR A 82 1.23 -6.34 -2.63
CA THR A 82 1.16 -5.82 -1.27
C THR A 82 0.27 -6.68 -0.39
N LEU A 83 -0.94 -6.95 -0.84
CA LEU A 83 -1.98 -7.71 -0.12
C LEU A 83 -2.39 -8.97 -0.87
N LEU A 84 -2.43 -8.91 -2.20
CA LEU A 84 -2.69 -10.04 -3.10
C LEU A 84 -1.44 -10.40 -3.89
N ASP A 85 -1.20 -11.69 -4.02
CA ASP A 85 -0.05 -12.28 -4.68
C ASP A 85 -0.37 -12.60 -6.15
N ASN A 86 0.13 -11.79 -7.07
CA ASN A 86 -0.06 -12.01 -8.50
C ASN A 86 1.08 -12.81 -9.15
N ARG A 87 2.00 -13.39 -8.38
CA ARG A 87 3.10 -14.21 -8.92
C ARG A 87 2.60 -15.38 -9.79
N GLY A 88 1.38 -15.84 -9.52
CA GLY A 88 0.71 -16.83 -10.37
C GLY A 88 0.56 -16.40 -11.83
N LEU A 89 0.26 -15.13 -12.08
CA LEU A 89 0.25 -14.57 -13.44
C LEU A 89 1.64 -14.67 -14.09
N PHE A 90 2.67 -14.20 -13.39
CA PHE A 90 4.03 -14.13 -13.92
C PHE A 90 4.69 -15.48 -14.19
N ASN A 91 4.14 -16.59 -13.67
CA ASN A 91 4.56 -17.93 -14.02
C ASN A 91 4.09 -18.37 -15.44
N HIS A 92 3.12 -17.65 -16.02
CA HIS A 92 2.49 -18.02 -17.31
C HIS A 92 2.69 -16.98 -18.40
N VAL A 93 3.30 -15.83 -18.11
CA VAL A 93 3.56 -14.75 -19.07
C VAL A 93 5.03 -14.37 -19.07
N GLU A 94 5.62 -14.24 -20.27
CA GLU A 94 7.02 -13.80 -20.40
C GLU A 94 7.18 -12.32 -20.08
N LYS A 95 6.14 -11.53 -20.37
CA LYS A 95 6.12 -10.09 -20.15
C LYS A 95 4.76 -9.64 -19.64
N PHE A 96 4.76 -8.72 -18.68
CA PHE A 96 3.53 -8.09 -18.21
C PHE A 96 2.82 -7.35 -19.35
N THR A 97 1.53 -7.65 -19.51
CA THR A 97 0.61 -6.87 -20.37
C THR A 97 -0.69 -6.60 -19.63
N TRP A 98 -1.28 -5.43 -19.89
CA TRP A 98 -2.57 -5.08 -19.29
C TRP A 98 -3.70 -6.06 -19.61
N PRO A 99 -3.87 -6.58 -20.86
CA PRO A 99 -4.91 -7.57 -21.15
C PRO A 99 -4.77 -8.86 -20.33
N GLU A 100 -3.55 -9.36 -20.12
CA GLU A 100 -3.33 -10.58 -19.33
C GLU A 100 -3.57 -10.34 -17.85
N PHE A 101 -3.15 -9.17 -17.34
CA PHE A 101 -3.41 -8.79 -15.97
C PHE A 101 -4.92 -8.62 -15.69
N ILE A 102 -5.69 -8.04 -16.62
CA ILE A 102 -7.14 -7.95 -16.52
C ILE A 102 -7.75 -9.35 -16.43
N LYS A 103 -7.40 -10.26 -17.33
CA LYS A 103 -7.88 -11.64 -17.31
C LYS A 103 -7.53 -12.37 -16.00
N TRP A 104 -6.36 -12.08 -15.43
CA TRP A 104 -5.95 -12.62 -14.14
C TRP A 104 -6.83 -12.11 -13.01
N ILE A 105 -7.07 -10.79 -12.94
CA ILE A 105 -7.94 -10.18 -11.93
C ILE A 105 -9.37 -10.72 -12.04
N GLU A 106 -9.89 -10.93 -13.27
CA GLU A 106 -11.24 -11.44 -13.53
C GLU A 106 -11.46 -12.85 -12.96
N LYS A 107 -10.42 -13.66 -12.79
CA LYS A 107 -10.51 -14.97 -12.12
C LYS A 107 -10.78 -14.83 -10.61
N ALA A 108 -10.37 -13.72 -10.00
CA ALA A 108 -10.44 -13.47 -8.56
C ALA A 108 -9.84 -14.64 -7.73
N GLU A 109 -8.65 -15.11 -8.11
CA GLU A 109 -7.99 -16.29 -7.53
C GLU A 109 -6.60 -15.99 -6.95
N ALA A 110 -6.15 -14.74 -6.97
CA ALA A 110 -4.90 -14.36 -6.35
C ALA A 110 -4.96 -14.65 -4.84
N PRO A 111 -4.04 -15.44 -4.27
CA PRO A 111 -3.99 -15.67 -2.83
C PRO A 111 -3.52 -14.40 -2.10
N ASN A 112 -3.77 -14.32 -0.79
CA ASN A 112 -3.23 -13.22 -0.01
C ASN A 112 -1.73 -13.42 0.32
N LEU A 113 -1.05 -12.30 0.51
CA LEU A 113 0.27 -12.23 1.15
C LEU A 113 0.03 -12.24 2.66
N LYS A 114 0.31 -13.38 3.30
CA LYS A 114 -0.08 -13.70 4.68
C LYS A 114 0.38 -12.68 5.70
N GLU A 115 1.58 -12.15 5.52
CA GLU A 115 2.19 -11.17 6.41
C GLU A 115 1.36 -9.88 6.45
N THR A 116 1.06 -9.30 5.29
CA THR A 116 0.25 -8.07 5.18
C THR A 116 -1.20 -8.32 5.60
N ALA A 117 -1.81 -9.43 5.16
CA ALA A 117 -3.17 -9.78 5.57
C ALA A 117 -3.29 -9.94 7.10
N SER A 118 -2.30 -10.57 7.74
CA SER A 118 -2.23 -10.70 9.21
C SER A 118 -2.01 -9.35 9.89
N PHE A 119 -1.24 -8.47 9.29
CA PHE A 119 -1.04 -7.11 9.79
C PHE A 119 -2.34 -6.31 9.75
N LEU A 120 -3.06 -6.30 8.64
CA LEU A 120 -4.33 -5.58 8.51
C LEU A 120 -5.40 -6.15 9.45
N LYS A 121 -5.46 -7.48 9.61
CA LYS A 121 -6.37 -8.13 10.58
C LYS A 121 -6.04 -7.73 12.03
N TRP A 122 -4.76 -7.66 12.37
CA TRP A 122 -4.30 -7.16 13.67
C TRP A 122 -4.67 -5.67 13.84
N ALA A 123 -4.44 -4.85 12.82
CA ALA A 123 -4.72 -3.42 12.86
C ALA A 123 -6.21 -3.14 13.14
N ARG A 124 -7.13 -3.81 12.43
CA ARG A 124 -8.58 -3.70 12.70
C ARG A 124 -8.93 -4.06 14.14
N LYS A 125 -8.38 -5.16 14.66
CA LYS A 125 -8.59 -5.57 16.07
C LYS A 125 -8.07 -4.54 17.07
N ASN A 126 -7.13 -3.68 16.64
CA ASN A 126 -6.56 -2.62 17.46
C ASN A 126 -7.16 -1.24 17.15
N GLY A 127 -8.30 -1.16 16.45
CA GLY A 127 -9.06 0.08 16.25
C GLY A 127 -8.56 0.96 15.11
N PHE A 128 -7.80 0.41 14.17
CA PHE A 128 -7.46 1.09 12.93
C PHE A 128 -8.51 0.82 11.85
N SER A 129 -8.91 1.85 11.12
CA SER A 129 -9.63 1.71 9.86
C SER A 129 -8.68 1.34 8.74
N ILE A 130 -9.12 0.51 7.81
CA ILE A 130 -8.31 0.01 6.69
C ILE A 130 -8.84 0.57 5.38
N PHE A 131 -8.00 1.29 4.66
CA PHE A 131 -8.30 1.82 3.34
C PHE A 131 -7.39 1.17 2.30
N LEU A 132 -7.99 0.57 1.29
CA LEU A 132 -7.28 -0.06 0.18
C LEU A 132 -7.26 0.90 -1.00
N VAL A 133 -6.07 1.15 -1.56
CA VAL A 133 -5.87 2.13 -2.65
C VAL A 133 -5.06 1.48 -3.76
N THR A 134 -5.70 1.20 -4.89
CA THR A 134 -5.08 0.44 -5.99
C THR A 134 -5.11 1.16 -7.33
N GLY A 135 -4.13 0.87 -8.17
CA GLY A 135 -4.11 1.27 -9.58
C GLY A 135 -5.07 0.48 -10.48
N ARG A 136 -5.74 -0.56 -9.97
CA ARG A 136 -6.74 -1.34 -10.73
C ARG A 136 -7.88 -0.43 -11.20
N PRO A 137 -8.30 -0.55 -12.49
CA PRO A 137 -9.43 0.24 -13.02
C PRO A 137 -10.75 -0.06 -12.28
N GLU A 138 -11.60 0.94 -12.17
CA GLU A 138 -12.90 0.85 -11.48
C GLU A 138 -13.80 -0.27 -12.04
N LYS A 139 -13.76 -0.52 -13.35
CA LYS A 139 -14.49 -1.63 -13.99
C LYS A 139 -14.15 -3.03 -13.43
N LEU A 140 -13.00 -3.19 -12.79
CA LEU A 140 -12.57 -4.45 -12.17
C LEU A 140 -12.96 -4.55 -10.67
N ARG A 141 -13.73 -3.60 -10.15
CA ARG A 141 -14.20 -3.60 -8.76
C ARG A 141 -14.90 -4.89 -8.34
N PRO A 142 -15.83 -5.46 -9.11
CA PRO A 142 -16.52 -6.69 -8.71
C PRO A 142 -15.56 -7.86 -8.46
N TYR A 143 -14.60 -8.05 -9.36
CA TYR A 143 -13.60 -9.12 -9.26
C TYR A 143 -12.61 -8.86 -8.12
N THR A 144 -12.22 -7.60 -7.92
CA THR A 144 -11.35 -7.20 -6.81
C THR A 144 -12.02 -7.49 -5.47
N ILE A 145 -13.28 -7.08 -5.29
CA ILE A 145 -14.06 -7.38 -4.08
C ILE A 145 -14.19 -8.88 -3.88
N MET A 146 -14.53 -9.63 -4.93
CA MET A 146 -14.63 -11.09 -4.86
C MET A 146 -13.33 -11.73 -4.37
N ASN A 147 -12.18 -11.27 -4.88
CA ASN A 147 -10.87 -11.78 -4.46
C ASN A 147 -10.55 -11.43 -3.00
N LEU A 148 -10.86 -10.20 -2.56
CA LEU A 148 -10.68 -9.78 -1.17
C LEU A 148 -11.55 -10.62 -0.22
N VAL A 149 -12.82 -10.86 -0.57
CA VAL A 149 -13.75 -11.70 0.21
C VAL A 149 -13.25 -13.14 0.32
N LYS A 150 -12.81 -13.74 -0.79
CA LYS A 150 -12.24 -15.10 -0.79
C LYS A 150 -11.03 -15.24 0.14
N ASN A 151 -10.31 -14.15 0.39
CA ASN A 151 -9.13 -14.11 1.24
C ASN A 151 -9.39 -13.62 2.68
N ASP A 152 -10.66 -13.46 3.09
CA ASP A 152 -11.06 -12.95 4.43
C ASP A 152 -10.42 -11.59 4.76
N ILE A 153 -10.38 -10.68 3.77
CA ILE A 153 -9.81 -9.33 3.91
C ILE A 153 -10.95 -8.34 4.13
N ALA A 154 -11.00 -7.80 5.33
CA ALA A 154 -11.95 -6.75 5.70
C ALA A 154 -11.30 -5.38 5.59
N TYR A 155 -12.04 -4.41 5.03
CA TYR A 155 -11.62 -3.03 4.83
C TYR A 155 -12.79 -2.07 5.06
N ASP A 156 -12.49 -0.78 5.26
CA ASP A 156 -13.49 0.29 5.48
C ASP A 156 -13.69 1.14 4.22
N GLY A 157 -12.70 1.17 3.32
CA GLY A 157 -12.80 1.83 2.03
C GLY A 157 -11.94 1.17 0.97
N LEU A 158 -12.42 1.16 -0.28
CA LEU A 158 -11.71 0.67 -1.46
C LEU A 158 -11.72 1.75 -2.54
N TYR A 159 -10.55 2.25 -2.87
CA TYR A 159 -10.33 3.30 -3.86
C TYR A 159 -9.59 2.71 -5.06
N MET A 160 -10.22 2.80 -6.20
CA MET A 160 -9.72 2.25 -7.45
C MET A 160 -9.51 3.38 -8.47
N ARG A 161 -8.74 3.11 -9.52
CA ARG A 161 -8.49 4.09 -10.58
C ARG A 161 -9.78 4.30 -11.38
N PRO A 162 -10.27 5.56 -11.53
CA PRO A 162 -11.41 5.84 -12.42
C PRO A 162 -11.11 5.38 -13.85
N ASP A 163 -12.10 4.77 -14.52
CA ASP A 163 -11.93 4.29 -15.90
C ASP A 163 -11.66 5.43 -16.90
N SER A 164 -12.11 6.64 -16.58
CA SER A 164 -11.83 7.87 -17.33
C SER A 164 -10.40 8.38 -17.17
N ASP A 165 -9.70 7.97 -16.11
CA ASP A 165 -8.38 8.48 -15.73
C ASP A 165 -7.25 7.45 -15.95
N ARG A 166 -7.07 7.03 -17.20
CA ARG A 166 -6.03 6.08 -17.58
C ARG A 166 -4.64 6.71 -17.76
N LYS A 167 -4.57 8.04 -17.83
CA LYS A 167 -3.35 8.78 -18.19
C LYS A 167 -2.65 9.43 -17.01
N SER A 168 -3.31 9.62 -15.86
CA SER A 168 -2.66 10.19 -14.70
C SER A 168 -1.68 9.21 -14.06
N SER A 169 -0.60 9.73 -13.48
CA SER A 169 0.35 8.91 -12.75
C SER A 169 -0.31 8.24 -11.54
N ALA A 170 0.18 7.07 -11.15
CA ALA A 170 -0.26 6.39 -9.95
C ALA A 170 0.00 7.25 -8.70
N ILE A 171 1.08 8.01 -8.67
CA ILE A 171 1.43 8.95 -7.60
C ILE A 171 0.30 9.95 -7.38
N LYS A 172 -0.18 10.61 -8.44
CA LYS A 172 -1.22 11.63 -8.36
C LYS A 172 -2.53 11.06 -7.78
N LEU A 173 -2.94 9.88 -8.29
CA LEU A 173 -4.14 9.19 -7.82
C LEU A 173 -4.00 8.86 -6.31
N LYS A 174 -2.94 8.15 -5.94
CA LYS A 174 -2.77 7.62 -4.58
C LYS A 174 -2.56 8.74 -3.55
N THR A 175 -1.82 9.78 -3.92
CA THR A 175 -1.67 10.99 -3.07
C THR A 175 -3.01 11.68 -2.83
N LYS A 176 -3.81 11.86 -3.90
CA LYS A 176 -5.16 12.46 -3.77
C LYS A 176 -6.03 11.64 -2.82
N VAL A 177 -6.06 10.32 -2.98
CA VAL A 177 -6.89 9.45 -2.13
C VAL A 177 -6.46 9.55 -0.66
N ARG A 178 -5.16 9.54 -0.36
CA ARG A 178 -4.69 9.72 1.02
C ARG A 178 -5.09 11.08 1.59
N LYS A 179 -5.00 12.14 0.78
CA LYS A 179 -5.52 13.46 1.18
C LYS A 179 -7.01 13.40 1.49
N ASP A 180 -7.81 12.80 0.62
CA ASP A 180 -9.27 12.69 0.81
C ASP A 180 -9.60 11.91 2.11
N ILE A 181 -8.82 10.88 2.45
CA ILE A 181 -8.96 10.11 3.70
C ILE A 181 -8.65 11.01 4.93
N GLU A 182 -7.60 11.82 4.89
CA GLU A 182 -7.30 12.78 5.96
C GLU A 182 -8.36 13.89 6.04
N ASP A 183 -8.87 14.37 4.92
CA ASP A 183 -9.96 15.37 4.88
C ASP A 183 -11.28 14.83 5.48
N MET A 184 -11.49 13.50 5.47
CA MET A 184 -12.60 12.84 6.20
C MET A 184 -12.36 12.73 7.72
N GLY A 185 -11.24 13.23 8.23
CA GLY A 185 -10.90 13.24 9.65
C GLY A 185 -10.17 12.00 10.14
N PHE A 186 -9.66 11.16 9.25
CA PHE A 186 -8.78 10.05 9.62
C PHE A 186 -7.32 10.51 9.71
N LYS A 187 -6.56 9.88 10.61
CA LYS A 187 -5.11 10.02 10.67
C LYS A 187 -4.46 8.76 10.11
N ILE A 188 -3.84 8.87 8.94
CA ILE A 188 -3.12 7.75 8.34
C ILE A 188 -1.81 7.55 9.09
N VAL A 189 -1.75 6.49 9.91
CA VAL A 189 -0.58 6.17 10.74
C VAL A 189 0.48 5.48 9.90
N VAL A 190 0.08 4.51 9.08
CA VAL A 190 0.98 3.81 8.16
C VAL A 190 0.34 3.72 6.77
N ASN A 191 1.17 3.91 5.77
CA ASN A 191 0.89 3.63 4.37
C ASN A 191 1.87 2.55 3.88
N ILE A 192 1.36 1.44 3.35
CA ILE A 192 2.17 0.29 2.93
C ILE A 192 1.89 -0.08 1.48
N GLY A 193 2.94 -0.31 0.71
CA GLY A 193 2.85 -0.66 -0.71
C GLY A 193 4.16 -1.17 -1.27
N ASP A 194 4.11 -1.80 -2.46
CA ASP A 194 5.27 -2.38 -3.13
C ASP A 194 5.89 -1.45 -4.19
N GLN A 195 5.22 -0.34 -4.53
CA GLN A 195 5.71 0.65 -5.48
C GLN A 195 6.01 2.00 -4.80
N VAL A 196 7.00 2.73 -5.30
CA VAL A 196 7.27 4.10 -4.86
C VAL A 196 6.04 4.99 -5.03
N SER A 197 5.27 4.77 -6.10
CA SER A 197 4.03 5.50 -6.37
C SER A 197 2.95 5.33 -5.30
N ASP A 198 3.00 4.27 -4.50
CA ASP A 198 2.07 4.04 -3.40
C ASP A 198 2.29 5.02 -2.25
N LEU A 199 3.52 5.42 -2.06
CA LEU A 199 4.04 5.90 -0.79
C LEU A 199 4.42 7.39 -0.82
N VAL A 200 4.88 7.90 -1.98
CA VAL A 200 5.27 9.31 -2.13
C VAL A 200 4.05 10.24 -2.14
N GLY A 201 4.28 11.53 -1.82
CA GLY A 201 3.27 12.58 -1.84
C GLY A 201 2.64 12.89 -0.48
N GLY A 202 3.11 12.28 0.60
CA GLY A 202 2.70 12.59 1.97
C GLY A 202 1.37 11.98 2.40
N TYR A 203 0.74 12.58 3.40
CA TYR A 203 -0.52 12.17 4.01
C TYR A 203 -0.46 10.81 4.73
N ALA A 204 0.70 10.46 5.29
CA ALA A 204 0.88 9.36 6.23
C ALA A 204 2.02 9.69 7.17
N LEU A 205 1.95 9.22 8.42
CA LEU A 205 3.01 9.44 9.40
C LEU A 205 4.23 8.57 9.13
N ASP A 206 3.99 7.37 8.60
CA ASP A 206 5.02 6.43 8.22
C ASP A 206 4.63 5.69 6.94
N CYS A 207 5.64 5.23 6.21
CA CYS A 207 5.46 4.57 4.93
C CYS A 207 6.40 3.37 4.83
N GLU A 208 5.83 2.20 4.52
CA GLU A 208 6.58 0.96 4.42
C GLU A 208 6.60 0.40 3.01
N LYS A 209 7.81 0.30 2.46
CA LYS A 209 8.05 -0.23 1.11
C LYS A 209 8.25 -1.73 1.16
N LEU A 210 7.32 -2.46 0.55
CA LEU A 210 7.46 -3.91 0.34
C LEU A 210 8.38 -4.20 -0.87
N PRO A 211 9.15 -5.28 -0.82
CA PRO A 211 10.04 -5.62 -1.92
C PRO A 211 9.25 -6.11 -3.15
N ASN A 212 9.48 -5.48 -4.29
CA ASN A 212 9.06 -5.95 -5.61
C ASN A 212 10.16 -5.66 -6.64
N LYS A 213 10.58 -6.69 -7.36
CA LYS A 213 11.55 -6.61 -8.46
C LYS A 213 10.99 -7.17 -9.77
N MET A 214 9.69 -7.49 -9.81
CA MET A 214 9.06 -8.07 -11.00
C MET A 214 8.67 -6.99 -12.02
N TYR A 215 8.21 -5.86 -11.54
CA TYR A 215 7.82 -4.71 -12.37
C TYR A 215 7.90 -3.41 -11.57
N PHE A 216 7.87 -2.31 -12.30
CA PHE A 216 7.86 -0.96 -11.76
C PHE A 216 6.70 -0.15 -12.34
N VAL A 217 6.01 0.63 -11.49
CA VAL A 217 4.92 1.54 -11.89
C VAL A 217 5.38 2.99 -11.71
N LYS A 218 5.45 3.73 -12.83
CA LYS A 218 5.78 5.17 -12.86
C LYS A 218 4.66 6.06 -12.34
#